data_f1143e40c6141d90395e1ee99b135c42
#
_entry.id   f1143e40c6141d90395e1ee99b135c42
#
_cell.length_a   1.000
_cell.length_b   1.000
_cell.length_c   1.000
_cell.angle_alpha   90.00
_cell.angle_beta   90.00
_cell.angle_gamma   90.00
#
_symmetry.space_group_name_H-M   'P 1'
#
loop_
_entity.id
_entity.type
_entity.pdbx_description
1 polymer ?
#
loop_
_entity_poly.entity_id
_entity_poly.type
_entity_poly.pdbx_seq_one_letter_code
_entity_poly.pdbx_strand_id
1 'polypeptide(L)'
;MAELALAAQIPMIVPWSYVHDTSSDGPKQAPVMLDKYDLALVLCETVSYYLGQRSVTMGFETQDVERKAIAILRTLGQSSEPVGARVISRNLKEQGIELTERAVRYHLKLMDERGFTESVGRDGRLITELGLEELESALVSDKVGFVASKIELLAYQTEFDPHKRQGRIPVNVSFFPDRQFKKAIEAMKGAFQAGICVSEFVAVGHHGEKLGGITVPRGKMGLASVCSIIINGALLKAGVPMDSKFGGILQMKNSKPLRFVELIQYSASSLDPSEIYIASRMTSVGQVVREGRGRILANFREIPAVCQAVAEKVVGGLKEAHLGGVLMIGEVSKSVCGVPVELNKVGMILTGGLNPVAAAVESGIEVENRAMSAIMEYRDLIRFSDL
;
A
#
# COMPACT_ATOMS: atom_id res chain seq x y z
N MET A 1 8.70 35.27 -27.01
CA MET A 1 9.56 34.21 -26.46
C MET A 1 9.76 34.36 -24.94
N ALA A 2 10.09 35.57 -24.44
CA ALA A 2 10.16 35.84 -23.00
C ALA A 2 8.79 35.69 -22.28
N GLU A 3 7.71 36.06 -22.92
CA GLU A 3 6.34 35.88 -22.39
C GLU A 3 5.88 34.43 -22.35
N LEU A 4 6.39 33.57 -23.23
CA LEU A 4 6.11 32.12 -23.20
C LEU A 4 6.86 31.40 -22.07
N ALA A 5 8.05 31.88 -21.68
CA ALA A 5 8.82 31.36 -20.55
C ALA A 5 8.18 31.72 -19.19
N LEU A 6 7.55 32.91 -19.10
CA LEU A 6 6.87 33.35 -17.89
C LEU A 6 5.56 32.57 -17.63
N ALA A 7 4.91 32.13 -18.72
CA ALA A 7 3.66 31.33 -18.61
C ALA A 7 3.90 29.87 -18.20
N ALA A 8 5.13 29.35 -18.35
CA ALA A 8 5.45 27.96 -18.09
C ALA A 8 6.02 27.69 -16.69
N GLN A 9 6.27 28.70 -15.84
CA GLN A 9 6.88 28.57 -14.49
C GLN A 9 8.12 27.66 -14.45
N ILE A 10 8.97 27.67 -15.48
CA ILE A 10 10.17 26.86 -15.51
C ILE A 10 11.30 27.63 -14.82
N PRO A 11 11.89 27.12 -13.72
CA PRO A 11 13.05 27.76 -13.11
C PRO A 11 14.25 27.68 -14.07
N MET A 12 14.80 28.81 -14.45
CA MET A 12 16.06 28.89 -15.20
C MET A 12 17.21 28.50 -14.28
N ILE A 13 17.65 27.26 -14.30
CA ILE A 13 18.90 26.85 -13.69
C ILE A 13 20.01 26.96 -14.73
N VAL A 14 20.78 28.02 -14.65
CA VAL A 14 22.03 28.16 -15.41
C VAL A 14 23.13 27.37 -14.68
N PRO A 15 23.84 26.42 -15.33
CA PRO A 15 24.93 25.72 -14.68
C PRO A 15 26.03 26.68 -14.22
N TRP A 16 26.40 26.57 -12.97
CA TRP A 16 27.38 27.44 -12.29
C TRP A 16 28.78 27.45 -12.93
N SER A 17 29.11 26.49 -13.77
CA SER A 17 30.39 26.37 -14.48
C SER A 17 30.67 27.46 -15.51
N TYR A 18 29.70 28.34 -15.83
CA TYR A 18 29.88 29.41 -16.79
C TYR A 18 30.14 30.78 -16.15
N VAL A 19 30.18 30.89 -14.83
CA VAL A 19 30.22 32.19 -14.13
C VAL A 19 31.54 32.50 -13.42
N HIS A 20 32.43 31.56 -13.23
CA HIS A 20 33.68 31.82 -12.53
C HIS A 20 34.90 31.15 -13.19
N ASP A 21 35.59 31.90 -14.05
CA ASP A 21 37.01 31.78 -14.28
C ASP A 21 37.71 32.93 -13.55
N THR A 22 38.22 32.66 -12.32
CA THR A 22 38.99 33.62 -11.58
C THR A 22 40.47 33.21 -11.61
N SER A 23 41.12 33.45 -12.76
CA SER A 23 42.57 33.59 -12.80
C SER A 23 42.91 35.05 -12.88
N SER A 24 43.71 35.51 -11.91
CA SER A 24 44.19 36.86 -11.72
C SER A 24 45.10 37.32 -12.90
N ASP A 25 45.04 38.62 -13.18
CA ASP A 25 45.90 39.43 -14.03
C ASP A 25 45.65 39.45 -15.53
N GLY A 26 44.77 40.39 -15.95
CA GLY A 26 44.58 40.84 -17.33
C GLY A 26 43.54 41.96 -17.45
N PRO A 27 43.58 42.81 -18.47
CA PRO A 27 42.75 44.01 -18.53
C PRO A 27 41.27 43.68 -18.61
N LYS A 28 40.47 44.48 -17.89
CA LYS A 28 39.00 44.39 -17.78
C LYS A 28 38.35 44.26 -19.17
N GLN A 29 37.97 43.07 -19.55
CA GLN A 29 37.05 42.90 -20.67
C GLN A 29 35.64 43.18 -20.17
N ALA A 30 34.91 43.98 -20.98
CA ALA A 30 33.51 44.26 -20.78
C ALA A 30 32.71 42.98 -20.83
N PRO A 31 31.56 42.86 -20.13
CA PRO A 31 30.74 41.68 -20.18
C PRO A 31 30.34 41.40 -21.65
N VAL A 32 30.67 40.21 -22.14
CA VAL A 32 30.26 39.74 -23.45
C VAL A 32 28.74 39.61 -23.40
N MET A 33 28.03 40.56 -23.99
CA MET A 33 26.61 40.40 -24.29
C MET A 33 26.52 39.34 -25.37
N LEU A 34 26.05 38.14 -24.99
CA LEU A 34 25.68 37.11 -25.95
C LEU A 34 24.64 37.69 -26.92
N ASP A 35 24.95 37.64 -28.21
CA ASP A 35 24.00 38.07 -29.26
C ASP A 35 22.75 37.16 -29.18
N LYS A 36 21.59 37.75 -29.52
CA LYS A 36 20.31 37.02 -29.53
C LYS A 36 20.34 35.76 -30.40
N TYR A 37 21.30 35.61 -31.28
CA TYR A 37 21.52 34.39 -32.06
C TYR A 37 22.27 33.33 -31.27
N ASP A 38 23.22 33.66 -30.39
CA ASP A 38 23.90 32.73 -29.50
C ASP A 38 22.93 32.22 -28.43
N LEU A 39 22.08 33.11 -27.91
CA LEU A 39 21.03 32.70 -26.96
C LEU A 39 19.99 31.78 -27.61
N ALA A 40 19.65 32.04 -28.89
CA ALA A 40 18.75 31.20 -29.68
C ALA A 40 19.36 29.81 -29.98
N LEU A 41 20.67 29.74 -30.22
CA LEU A 41 21.38 28.48 -30.48
C LEU A 41 21.44 27.64 -29.22
N VAL A 42 21.81 28.21 -28.06
CA VAL A 42 21.83 27.55 -26.78
C VAL A 42 20.43 27.06 -26.36
N LEU A 43 19.41 27.88 -26.62
CA LEU A 43 18.01 27.45 -26.37
C LEU A 43 17.58 26.39 -27.38
N CYS A 44 18.01 26.42 -28.62
CA CYS A 44 17.67 25.40 -29.61
C CYS A 44 18.38 24.07 -29.32
N GLU A 45 19.64 24.09 -28.89
CA GLU A 45 20.35 22.90 -28.44
C GLU A 45 19.79 22.33 -27.15
N THR A 46 19.43 23.19 -26.17
CA THR A 46 18.81 22.75 -24.91
C THR A 46 17.41 22.17 -25.18
N VAL A 47 16.61 22.82 -26.01
CA VAL A 47 15.29 22.33 -26.42
C VAL A 47 15.41 21.05 -27.26
N SER A 48 16.40 20.96 -28.17
CA SER A 48 16.69 19.75 -28.94
C SER A 48 17.17 18.60 -28.06
N TYR A 49 17.98 18.88 -27.04
CA TYR A 49 18.41 17.90 -26.04
C TYR A 49 17.23 17.39 -25.19
N TYR A 50 16.32 18.27 -24.78
CA TYR A 50 15.10 17.89 -24.04
C TYR A 50 14.02 17.27 -24.95
N LEU A 51 13.90 17.67 -26.21
CA LEU A 51 12.98 17.08 -27.18
C LEU A 51 13.54 15.80 -27.84
N GLY A 52 14.85 15.66 -27.96
CA GLY A 52 15.52 14.45 -28.43
C GLY A 52 15.41 13.27 -27.46
N GLN A 53 15.10 13.51 -26.19
CA GLN A 53 14.83 12.46 -25.21
C GLN A 53 13.35 12.12 -25.03
N ARG A 54 12.40 12.89 -25.61
CA ARG A 54 10.96 12.56 -25.51
C ARG A 54 10.18 13.10 -26.69
N SER A 55 9.79 12.24 -27.59
CA SER A 55 8.56 12.41 -28.34
C SER A 55 7.40 12.32 -27.32
N VAL A 56 6.89 13.49 -26.90
CA VAL A 56 5.90 13.61 -25.81
C VAL A 56 4.59 12.87 -26.12
N THR A 57 4.25 12.69 -27.38
CA THR A 57 3.07 11.92 -27.84
C THR A 57 3.27 10.41 -27.81
N MET A 58 4.47 9.89 -28.08
CA MET A 58 4.77 8.47 -27.93
C MET A 58 4.90 8.04 -26.45
N GLY A 59 5.29 8.94 -25.56
CA GLY A 59 5.49 8.64 -24.14
C GLY A 59 4.19 8.29 -23.40
N PHE A 60 3.07 8.91 -23.73
CA PHE A 60 1.78 8.61 -23.08
C PHE A 60 1.20 7.27 -23.53
N GLU A 61 1.28 6.90 -24.81
CA GLU A 61 0.84 5.60 -25.29
C GLU A 61 1.71 4.46 -24.73
N THR A 62 3.01 4.65 -24.67
CA THR A 62 3.96 3.66 -24.13
C THR A 62 3.74 3.48 -22.62
N GLN A 63 3.56 4.56 -21.86
CA GLN A 63 3.30 4.51 -20.42
C GLN A 63 1.97 3.81 -20.08
N ASP A 64 0.91 4.07 -20.85
CA ASP A 64 -0.39 3.41 -20.64
C ASP A 64 -0.32 1.91 -20.98
N VAL A 65 0.42 1.53 -22.03
CA VAL A 65 0.67 0.12 -22.38
C VAL A 65 1.47 -0.59 -21.29
N GLU A 66 2.49 0.05 -20.73
CA GLU A 66 3.32 -0.52 -19.66
C GLU A 66 2.52 -0.69 -18.36
N ARG A 67 1.72 0.30 -17.97
CA ARG A 67 0.82 0.19 -16.81
C ARG A 67 -0.16 -0.98 -16.92
N LYS A 68 -0.73 -1.19 -18.10
CA LYS A 68 -1.63 -2.31 -18.39
C LYS A 68 -0.88 -3.64 -18.31
N ALA A 69 0.34 -3.72 -18.83
CA ALA A 69 1.19 -4.91 -18.74
C ALA A 69 1.53 -5.25 -17.29
N ILE A 70 1.95 -4.26 -16.50
CA ILE A 70 2.24 -4.44 -15.06
C ILE A 70 0.99 -4.91 -14.29
N ALA A 71 -0.19 -4.37 -14.60
CA ALA A 71 -1.44 -4.80 -13.95
C ALA A 71 -1.79 -6.27 -14.27
N ILE A 72 -1.54 -6.72 -15.52
CA ILE A 72 -1.70 -8.11 -15.93
C ILE A 72 -0.67 -9.02 -15.24
N LEU A 73 0.61 -8.66 -15.26
CA LEU A 73 1.68 -9.42 -14.58
C LEU A 73 1.41 -9.58 -13.09
N ARG A 74 0.89 -8.51 -12.45
CA ARG A 74 0.49 -8.55 -11.04
C ARG A 74 -0.62 -9.56 -10.78
N THR A 75 -1.63 -9.61 -11.67
CA THR A 75 -2.73 -10.58 -11.57
C THR A 75 -2.22 -12.01 -11.73
N LEU A 76 -1.27 -12.25 -12.62
CA LEU A 76 -0.62 -13.54 -12.81
C LEU A 76 0.27 -13.92 -11.61
N GLY A 77 1.06 -12.99 -11.09
CA GLY A 77 1.93 -13.21 -9.93
C GLY A 77 1.21 -13.54 -8.62
N GLN A 78 -0.10 -13.28 -8.54
CA GLN A 78 -0.93 -13.66 -7.40
C GLN A 78 -1.41 -15.12 -7.46
N SER A 79 -1.23 -15.81 -8.58
CA SER A 79 -1.67 -17.18 -8.79
C SER A 79 -0.50 -18.11 -9.05
N SER A 80 -0.51 -19.26 -8.41
CA SER A 80 0.41 -20.36 -8.71
C SER A 80 -0.10 -21.27 -9.83
N GLU A 81 -1.34 -21.06 -10.29
CA GLU A 81 -1.98 -21.81 -11.37
C GLU A 81 -2.11 -20.93 -12.62
N PRO A 82 -2.14 -21.53 -13.84
CA PRO A 82 -2.33 -20.79 -15.07
C PRO A 82 -3.64 -19.99 -15.05
N VAL A 83 -3.59 -18.74 -15.50
CA VAL A 83 -4.76 -17.83 -15.50
C VAL A 83 -5.14 -17.46 -16.93
N GLY A 84 -6.40 -17.71 -17.28
CA GLY A 84 -6.96 -17.38 -18.59
C GLY A 84 -7.27 -15.88 -18.75
N ALA A 85 -7.18 -15.35 -19.97
CA ALA A 85 -7.42 -13.93 -20.28
C ALA A 85 -8.77 -13.40 -19.80
N ARG A 86 -9.81 -14.23 -19.79
CA ARG A 86 -11.13 -13.86 -19.28
C ARG A 86 -11.14 -13.62 -17.78
N VAL A 87 -10.41 -14.45 -17.03
CA VAL A 87 -10.28 -14.30 -15.57
C VAL A 87 -9.48 -13.04 -15.26
N ILE A 88 -8.36 -12.81 -15.99
CA ILE A 88 -7.55 -11.61 -15.85
C ILE A 88 -8.40 -10.35 -16.12
N SER A 89 -9.14 -10.31 -17.23
CA SER A 89 -10.02 -9.18 -17.56
C SER A 89 -11.05 -8.88 -16.47
N ARG A 90 -11.63 -9.92 -15.86
CA ARG A 90 -12.59 -9.77 -14.75
C ARG A 90 -11.90 -9.22 -13.50
N ASN A 91 -10.77 -9.78 -13.12
CA ASN A 91 -10.01 -9.33 -11.94
C ASN A 91 -9.54 -7.87 -12.08
N LEU A 92 -9.10 -7.48 -13.27
CA LEU A 92 -8.72 -6.11 -13.57
C LEU A 92 -9.91 -5.15 -13.50
N LYS A 93 -11.07 -5.56 -14.00
CA LYS A 93 -12.30 -4.76 -13.91
C LYS A 93 -12.75 -4.57 -12.46
N GLU A 94 -12.63 -5.58 -11.60
CA GLU A 94 -12.88 -5.47 -10.16
C GLU A 94 -11.92 -4.48 -9.46
N GLN A 95 -10.75 -4.24 -10.06
CA GLN A 95 -9.75 -3.26 -9.61
C GLN A 95 -9.91 -1.88 -10.31
N GLY A 96 -10.98 -1.67 -11.08
CA GLY A 96 -11.22 -0.41 -11.79
C GLY A 96 -10.43 -0.25 -13.09
N ILE A 97 -9.74 -1.30 -13.57
CA ILE A 97 -8.99 -1.27 -14.83
C ILE A 97 -9.83 -1.94 -15.91
N GLU A 98 -10.39 -1.14 -16.81
CA GLU A 98 -11.23 -1.63 -17.92
C GLU A 98 -10.35 -2.14 -19.08
N LEU A 99 -10.07 -3.43 -19.08
CA LEU A 99 -9.45 -4.13 -20.20
C LEU A 99 -10.37 -5.24 -20.70
N THR A 100 -10.71 -5.19 -22.01
CA THR A 100 -11.46 -6.27 -22.64
C THR A 100 -10.61 -7.54 -22.70
N GLU A 101 -11.25 -8.71 -22.75
CA GLU A 101 -10.55 -10.00 -22.91
C GLU A 101 -9.62 -10.00 -24.15
N ARG A 102 -10.06 -9.34 -25.24
CA ARG A 102 -9.24 -9.19 -26.46
C ARG A 102 -7.99 -8.35 -26.21
N ALA A 103 -8.10 -7.25 -25.46
CA ALA A 103 -6.96 -6.41 -25.09
C ALA A 103 -6.00 -7.16 -24.16
N VAL A 104 -6.52 -7.91 -23.18
CA VAL A 104 -5.69 -8.77 -22.31
C VAL A 104 -4.92 -9.80 -23.15
N ARG A 105 -5.57 -10.48 -24.10
CA ARG A 105 -4.87 -11.44 -24.99
C ARG A 105 -3.77 -10.79 -25.82
N TYR A 106 -3.99 -9.57 -26.29
CA TYR A 106 -2.97 -8.80 -27.01
C TYR A 106 -1.75 -8.52 -26.13
N HIS A 107 -1.96 -8.01 -24.92
CA HIS A 107 -0.87 -7.76 -23.98
C HIS A 107 -0.15 -9.04 -23.55
N LEU A 108 -0.89 -10.14 -23.30
CA LEU A 108 -0.30 -11.44 -22.98
C LEU A 108 0.61 -11.93 -24.09
N LYS A 109 0.22 -11.79 -25.37
CA LYS A 109 1.07 -12.15 -26.48
C LYS A 109 2.38 -11.35 -26.50
N LEU A 110 2.31 -10.04 -26.29
CA LEU A 110 3.50 -9.19 -26.18
C LEU A 110 4.41 -9.59 -25.01
N MET A 111 3.81 -10.02 -23.91
CA MET A 111 4.57 -10.48 -22.74
C MET A 111 5.18 -11.88 -22.95
N ASP A 112 4.49 -12.78 -23.66
CA ASP A 112 5.05 -14.06 -24.11
C ASP A 112 6.27 -13.83 -25.00
N GLU A 113 6.21 -12.89 -25.96
CA GLU A 113 7.32 -12.51 -26.85
C GLU A 113 8.52 -11.93 -26.09
N ARG A 114 8.28 -11.26 -24.95
CA ARG A 114 9.32 -10.72 -24.05
C ARG A 114 9.81 -11.75 -23.02
N GLY A 115 9.22 -12.93 -22.96
CA GLY A 115 9.55 -13.96 -21.99
C GLY A 115 9.02 -13.72 -20.57
N PHE A 116 8.14 -12.74 -20.35
CA PHE A 116 7.56 -12.42 -19.04
C PHE A 116 6.44 -13.38 -18.63
N THR A 117 5.80 -14.02 -19.62
CA THR A 117 4.76 -15.01 -19.41
C THR A 117 4.99 -16.23 -20.28
N GLU A 118 4.49 -17.37 -19.83
CA GLU A 118 4.50 -18.59 -20.62
C GLU A 118 3.08 -19.15 -20.77
N SER A 119 2.76 -19.66 -21.96
CA SER A 119 1.46 -20.22 -22.28
C SER A 119 1.37 -21.68 -21.84
N VAL A 120 0.36 -22.01 -21.03
CA VAL A 120 0.01 -23.38 -20.61
C VAL A 120 -1.21 -23.88 -21.40
N GLY A 121 -1.09 -23.94 -22.69
CA GLY A 121 -2.13 -24.45 -23.59
C GLY A 121 -3.48 -23.73 -23.41
N ARG A 122 -4.53 -24.50 -23.09
CA ARG A 122 -5.90 -23.99 -22.91
C ARG A 122 -6.15 -23.42 -21.49
N ASP A 123 -5.29 -23.74 -20.53
CA ASP A 123 -5.49 -23.39 -19.13
C ASP A 123 -5.14 -21.92 -18.84
N GLY A 124 -4.35 -21.30 -19.70
CA GLY A 124 -3.99 -19.90 -19.57
C GLY A 124 -2.50 -19.65 -19.62
N ARG A 125 -2.02 -18.71 -18.79
CA ARG A 125 -0.60 -18.33 -18.69
C ARG A 125 -0.13 -18.29 -17.26
N LEU A 126 1.16 -18.59 -17.10
CA LEU A 126 1.93 -18.38 -15.88
C LEU A 126 2.88 -17.20 -16.07
N ILE A 127 3.19 -16.52 -14.99
CA ILE A 127 4.30 -15.57 -14.95
C ILE A 127 5.62 -16.34 -14.85
N THR A 128 6.64 -15.89 -15.58
CA THR A 128 7.99 -16.46 -15.51
C THR A 128 8.83 -15.76 -14.43
N GLU A 129 10.04 -16.28 -14.13
CA GLU A 129 11.00 -15.57 -13.27
C GLU A 129 11.33 -14.19 -13.82
N LEU A 130 11.56 -14.06 -15.12
CA LEU A 130 11.80 -12.77 -15.78
C LEU A 130 10.60 -11.83 -15.66
N GLY A 131 9.38 -12.36 -15.74
CA GLY A 131 8.16 -11.59 -15.51
C GLY A 131 8.00 -11.11 -14.06
N LEU A 132 8.46 -11.88 -13.09
CA LEU A 132 8.52 -11.47 -11.67
C LEU A 132 9.58 -10.38 -11.47
N GLU A 133 10.77 -10.51 -12.05
CA GLU A 133 11.80 -9.48 -12.02
C GLU A 133 11.33 -8.17 -12.65
N GLU A 134 10.63 -8.23 -13.79
CA GLU A 134 10.01 -7.07 -14.43
C GLU A 134 8.96 -6.41 -13.53
N LEU A 135 8.11 -7.20 -12.87
CA LEU A 135 7.11 -6.70 -11.92
C LEU A 135 7.77 -5.99 -10.71
N GLU A 136 8.89 -6.51 -10.22
CA GLU A 136 9.67 -5.91 -9.14
C GLU A 136 10.40 -4.64 -9.60
N SER A 137 10.91 -4.65 -10.83
CA SER A 137 11.68 -3.55 -11.44
C SER A 137 10.79 -2.45 -12.05
N ALA A 138 9.47 -2.67 -12.15
CA ALA A 138 8.53 -1.70 -12.72
C ALA A 138 8.72 -0.30 -12.09
N LEU A 139 8.65 0.73 -12.95
CA LEU A 139 8.92 2.12 -12.54
C LEU A 139 8.15 2.52 -11.28
N VAL A 140 8.82 3.17 -10.36
CA VAL A 140 8.21 3.67 -9.11
C VAL A 140 6.98 4.53 -9.39
N SER A 141 7.00 5.32 -10.48
CA SER A 141 5.85 6.13 -10.92
C SER A 141 4.57 5.33 -11.15
N ASP A 142 4.68 4.06 -11.51
CA ASP A 142 3.53 3.18 -11.78
C ASP A 142 3.04 2.48 -10.49
N LYS A 143 3.83 2.54 -9.44
CA LYS A 143 3.55 1.97 -8.12
C LYS A 143 3.13 3.02 -7.08
N VAL A 144 3.47 4.30 -7.29
CA VAL A 144 3.09 5.41 -6.38
C VAL A 144 1.58 5.54 -6.28
N GLY A 145 1.06 5.62 -5.04
CA GLY A 145 -0.37 5.68 -4.76
C GLY A 145 -1.09 4.33 -4.79
N PHE A 146 -0.39 3.24 -5.13
CA PHE A 146 -0.99 1.91 -5.20
C PHE A 146 -1.56 1.47 -3.85
N VAL A 147 -0.88 1.78 -2.76
CA VAL A 147 -1.35 1.45 -1.40
C VAL A 147 -2.62 2.20 -1.05
N ALA A 148 -2.69 3.51 -1.35
CA ALA A 148 -3.88 4.32 -1.12
C ALA A 148 -5.09 3.80 -1.92
N SER A 149 -4.91 3.56 -3.22
CA SER A 149 -5.97 3.00 -4.09
C SER A 149 -6.46 1.63 -3.61
N LYS A 150 -5.56 0.78 -3.10
CA LYS A 150 -5.92 -0.52 -2.52
C LYS A 150 -6.75 -0.39 -1.24
N ILE A 151 -6.41 0.59 -0.38
CA ILE A 151 -7.22 0.91 0.81
C ILE A 151 -8.63 1.33 0.40
N GLU A 152 -8.76 2.23 -0.56
CA GLU A 152 -10.06 2.72 -1.05
C GLU A 152 -10.91 1.60 -1.67
N LEU A 153 -10.29 0.75 -2.50
CA LEU A 153 -10.97 -0.40 -3.11
C LEU A 153 -11.51 -1.37 -2.05
N LEU A 154 -10.68 -1.77 -1.09
CA LEU A 154 -11.09 -2.69 -0.03
C LEU A 154 -12.13 -2.07 0.90
N ALA A 155 -12.05 -0.77 1.19
CA ALA A 155 -13.07 -0.05 1.93
C ALA A 155 -14.41 -0.05 1.19
N TYR A 156 -14.40 0.18 -0.11
CA TYR A 156 -15.60 0.10 -0.96
C TYR A 156 -16.20 -1.31 -1.00
N GLN A 157 -15.37 -2.34 -1.12
CA GLN A 157 -15.77 -3.76 -1.18
C GLN A 157 -16.24 -4.32 0.16
N THR A 158 -15.99 -3.60 1.26
CA THR A 158 -16.45 -3.98 2.60
C THR A 158 -17.98 -3.93 2.65
N GLU A 159 -18.61 -5.03 3.02
CA GLU A 159 -20.07 -5.15 3.16
C GLU A 159 -20.39 -5.86 4.47
N PHE A 160 -20.22 -5.16 5.58
CA PHE A 160 -20.42 -5.73 6.92
C PHE A 160 -21.53 -5.02 7.68
N ASP A 161 -22.50 -5.80 8.15
CA ASP A 161 -23.56 -5.36 9.07
C ASP A 161 -23.18 -5.77 10.51
N PRO A 162 -22.77 -4.84 11.38
CA PRO A 162 -22.34 -5.16 12.74
C PRO A 162 -23.46 -5.72 13.61
N HIS A 163 -24.74 -5.33 13.36
CA HIS A 163 -25.89 -5.83 14.13
C HIS A 163 -26.20 -7.30 13.80
N LYS A 164 -26.09 -7.68 12.51
CA LYS A 164 -26.30 -9.05 12.07
C LYS A 164 -25.04 -9.91 12.15
N ARG A 165 -23.86 -9.29 12.35
CA ARG A 165 -22.55 -9.93 12.33
C ARG A 165 -22.33 -10.73 11.05
N GLN A 166 -22.68 -10.16 9.90
CA GLN A 166 -22.66 -10.80 8.58
C GLN A 166 -22.09 -9.85 7.54
N GLY A 167 -21.52 -10.45 6.51
CA GLY A 167 -20.99 -9.75 5.35
C GLY A 167 -19.49 -9.88 5.19
N ARG A 168 -18.96 -9.19 4.19
CA ARG A 168 -17.59 -9.29 3.74
C ARG A 168 -16.70 -8.25 4.41
N ILE A 169 -15.55 -8.70 4.88
CA ILE A 169 -14.57 -7.88 5.57
C ILE A 169 -13.17 -8.02 4.95
N PRO A 170 -12.35 -6.96 4.98
CA PRO A 170 -10.97 -7.01 4.50
C PRO A 170 -10.08 -7.75 5.50
N VAL A 171 -9.18 -8.58 4.97
CA VAL A 171 -8.22 -9.35 5.75
C VAL A 171 -6.79 -9.19 5.21
N ASN A 172 -5.82 -9.41 6.09
CA ASN A 172 -4.44 -9.65 5.75
C ASN A 172 -4.20 -11.15 5.73
N VAL A 173 -3.40 -11.66 4.79
CA VAL A 173 -3.02 -13.08 4.75
C VAL A 173 -1.53 -13.19 4.99
N SER A 174 -1.15 -14.06 5.94
CA SER A 174 0.25 -14.33 6.28
C SER A 174 0.52 -15.82 6.15
N PHE A 175 1.65 -16.18 5.56
CA PHE A 175 2.06 -17.56 5.36
C PHE A 175 3.24 -17.91 6.24
N PHE A 176 3.12 -19.05 6.94
CA PHE A 176 4.11 -19.59 7.86
C PHE A 176 4.59 -20.96 7.36
N PRO A 177 5.87 -21.32 7.52
CA PRO A 177 6.29 -22.70 7.29
C PRO A 177 5.49 -23.67 8.18
N ASP A 178 4.95 -24.76 7.60
CA ASP A 178 4.10 -25.73 8.33
C ASP A 178 4.68 -26.14 9.68
N ARG A 179 5.98 -26.47 9.68
CA ARG A 179 6.73 -26.90 10.89
C ARG A 179 6.83 -25.85 11.98
N GLN A 180 6.64 -24.56 11.65
CA GLN A 180 6.74 -23.45 12.60
C GLN A 180 5.37 -22.89 13.00
N PHE A 181 4.28 -23.32 12.38
CA PHE A 181 2.96 -22.71 12.55
C PHE A 181 2.47 -22.78 14.01
N LYS A 182 2.61 -23.95 14.68
CA LYS A 182 2.23 -24.10 16.09
C LYS A 182 3.01 -23.11 16.99
N LYS A 183 4.31 -22.92 16.72
CA LYS A 183 5.13 -21.95 17.45
C LYS A 183 4.69 -20.51 17.15
N ALA A 184 4.25 -20.23 15.91
CA ALA A 184 3.71 -18.94 15.53
C ALA A 184 2.42 -18.60 16.28
N ILE A 185 1.49 -19.55 16.36
CA ILE A 185 0.24 -19.40 17.14
C ILE A 185 0.57 -19.05 18.60
N GLU A 186 1.49 -19.74 19.22
CA GLU A 186 1.86 -19.45 20.62
C GLU A 186 2.50 -18.07 20.79
N ALA A 187 3.35 -17.65 19.84
CA ALA A 187 3.96 -16.30 19.84
C ALA A 187 2.92 -15.17 19.64
N MET A 188 1.87 -15.42 18.87
CA MET A 188 0.80 -14.43 18.60
C MET A 188 -0.22 -14.32 19.74
N LYS A 189 -0.38 -15.35 20.56
CA LYS A 189 -1.42 -15.48 21.59
C LYS A 189 -1.51 -14.26 22.51
N GLY A 190 -0.38 -13.79 23.00
CA GLY A 190 -0.33 -12.64 23.91
C GLY A 190 -0.85 -11.36 23.25
N ALA A 191 -0.58 -11.14 21.95
CA ALA A 191 -1.05 -9.96 21.23
C ALA A 191 -2.59 -9.98 21.06
N PHE A 192 -3.17 -11.14 20.74
CA PHE A 192 -4.62 -11.31 20.67
C PHE A 192 -5.28 -11.10 22.04
N GLN A 193 -4.75 -11.72 23.10
CA GLN A 193 -5.27 -11.58 24.46
C GLN A 193 -5.18 -10.15 25.00
N ALA A 194 -4.13 -9.41 24.65
CA ALA A 194 -3.97 -8.01 25.03
C ALA A 194 -4.79 -7.03 24.16
N GLY A 195 -5.53 -7.53 23.15
CA GLY A 195 -6.29 -6.68 22.23
C GLY A 195 -5.43 -5.81 21.31
N ILE A 196 -4.15 -6.19 21.11
CA ILE A 196 -3.26 -5.52 20.15
C ILE A 196 -3.50 -6.10 18.75
N CYS A 197 -4.75 -6.06 18.32
CA CYS A 197 -5.25 -6.57 17.05
C CYS A 197 -6.54 -5.81 16.67
N VAL A 198 -6.97 -5.96 15.43
CA VAL A 198 -8.26 -5.39 14.97
C VAL A 198 -9.42 -6.27 15.43
N SER A 199 -9.22 -7.57 15.45
CA SER A 199 -10.19 -8.56 15.90
C SER A 199 -9.47 -9.79 16.44
N GLU A 200 -10.14 -10.51 17.35
CA GLU A 200 -9.72 -11.84 17.80
C GLU A 200 -10.08 -12.95 16.81
N PHE A 201 -10.83 -12.62 15.75
CA PHE A 201 -11.26 -13.59 14.74
C PHE A 201 -10.22 -13.71 13.62
N VAL A 202 -9.97 -14.94 13.20
CA VAL A 202 -8.99 -15.32 12.18
C VAL A 202 -9.54 -16.46 11.33
N ALA A 203 -8.92 -16.71 10.18
CA ALA A 203 -9.11 -17.95 9.46
C ALA A 203 -7.75 -18.60 9.20
N VAL A 204 -7.72 -19.95 9.21
CA VAL A 204 -6.53 -20.74 8.92
C VAL A 204 -6.78 -21.58 7.68
N GLY A 205 -5.77 -21.69 6.82
CA GLY A 205 -5.83 -22.51 5.62
C GLY A 205 -4.59 -23.39 5.51
N HIS A 206 -4.79 -24.63 5.09
CA HIS A 206 -3.74 -25.58 4.74
C HIS A 206 -3.31 -25.41 3.29
N HIS A 207 -2.17 -26.02 2.94
CA HIS A 207 -1.70 -26.07 1.55
C HIS A 207 -2.84 -26.40 0.55
N GLY A 208 -2.97 -25.59 -0.49
CA GLY A 208 -4.00 -25.72 -1.53
C GLY A 208 -5.36 -25.11 -1.19
N GLU A 209 -5.63 -24.81 0.08
CA GLU A 209 -6.86 -24.12 0.47
C GLU A 209 -6.79 -22.63 0.17
N LYS A 210 -7.96 -21.96 0.11
CA LYS A 210 -8.07 -20.54 -0.24
C LYS A 210 -8.51 -19.70 0.96
N LEU A 211 -7.74 -18.65 1.23
CA LEU A 211 -8.10 -17.59 2.18
C LEU A 211 -8.44 -16.31 1.41
N GLY A 212 -9.74 -15.98 1.33
CA GLY A 212 -10.20 -14.81 0.57
C GLY A 212 -9.79 -14.82 -0.91
N GLY A 213 -9.74 -16.02 -1.53
CA GLY A 213 -9.32 -16.21 -2.92
C GLY A 213 -7.82 -16.43 -3.13
N ILE A 214 -6.99 -16.27 -2.08
CA ILE A 214 -5.55 -16.49 -2.14
C ILE A 214 -5.25 -17.95 -1.76
N THR A 215 -4.61 -18.69 -2.65
CA THR A 215 -4.22 -20.09 -2.40
C THR A 215 -3.00 -20.16 -1.49
N VAL A 216 -3.07 -21.02 -0.47
CA VAL A 216 -1.96 -21.28 0.44
C VAL A 216 -0.86 -22.08 -0.27
N PRO A 217 0.39 -21.57 -0.31
CA PRO A 217 1.49 -22.22 -1.02
C PRO A 217 1.88 -23.58 -0.38
N ARG A 218 2.55 -24.40 -1.18
CA ARG A 218 3.06 -25.71 -0.73
C ARG A 218 4.04 -25.56 0.44
N GLY A 219 3.88 -26.39 1.46
CA GLY A 219 4.73 -26.39 2.66
C GLY A 219 4.49 -25.22 3.61
N LYS A 220 3.38 -24.50 3.43
CA LYS A 220 2.99 -23.39 4.29
C LYS A 220 1.58 -23.56 4.85
N MET A 221 1.37 -22.97 6.01
CA MET A 221 0.06 -22.68 6.61
C MET A 221 -0.27 -21.22 6.39
N GLY A 222 -1.51 -20.92 6.03
CA GLY A 222 -2.02 -19.57 5.92
C GLY A 222 -2.81 -19.13 7.15
N LEU A 223 -2.64 -17.88 7.56
CA LEU A 223 -3.46 -17.21 8.57
C LEU A 223 -4.04 -15.93 7.97
N ALA A 224 -5.35 -15.82 7.95
CA ALA A 224 -6.02 -14.56 7.65
C ALA A 224 -6.39 -13.84 8.95
N SER A 225 -5.96 -12.59 9.11
CA SER A 225 -6.30 -11.70 10.22
C SER A 225 -7.08 -10.49 9.73
N VAL A 226 -7.99 -9.96 10.54
CA VAL A 226 -8.82 -8.81 10.14
C VAL A 226 -7.95 -7.57 9.91
N CYS A 227 -8.17 -6.90 8.77
CA CYS A 227 -7.48 -5.66 8.42
C CYS A 227 -8.20 -4.44 9.00
N SER A 228 -7.45 -3.41 9.42
CA SER A 228 -8.02 -2.15 9.94
C SER A 228 -8.87 -1.39 8.92
N ILE A 229 -8.80 -1.73 7.63
CA ILE A 229 -9.64 -1.17 6.58
C ILE A 229 -11.13 -1.46 6.80
N ILE A 230 -11.51 -2.45 7.62
CA ILE A 230 -12.91 -2.65 8.03
C ILE A 230 -13.52 -1.36 8.58
N ILE A 231 -12.74 -0.55 9.31
CA ILE A 231 -13.17 0.72 9.87
C ILE A 231 -13.43 1.74 8.75
N ASN A 232 -12.53 1.80 7.75
CA ASN A 232 -12.72 2.65 6.58
C ASN A 232 -14.01 2.29 5.83
N GLY A 233 -14.23 0.99 5.61
CA GLY A 233 -15.43 0.51 4.89
C GLY A 233 -16.72 0.79 5.65
N ALA A 234 -16.75 0.53 6.95
CA ALA A 234 -17.92 0.79 7.78
C ALA A 234 -18.26 2.29 7.86
N LEU A 235 -17.24 3.15 8.00
CA LEU A 235 -17.43 4.60 7.99
C LEU A 235 -17.88 5.12 6.62
N LEU A 236 -17.30 4.60 5.53
CA LEU A 236 -17.71 4.93 4.16
C LEU A 236 -19.20 4.60 3.93
N LYS A 237 -19.66 3.42 4.37
CA LYS A 237 -21.08 3.02 4.27
C LYS A 237 -22.01 3.87 5.11
N ALA A 238 -21.50 4.46 6.19
CA ALA A 238 -22.23 5.42 7.03
C ALA A 238 -22.16 6.87 6.50
N GLY A 239 -21.56 7.10 5.33
CA GLY A 239 -21.41 8.42 4.71
C GLY A 239 -20.30 9.27 5.33
N VAL A 240 -19.38 8.67 6.11
CA VAL A 240 -18.23 9.35 6.70
C VAL A 240 -17.00 9.11 5.83
N PRO A 241 -16.50 10.11 5.09
CA PRO A 241 -15.27 10.00 4.34
C PRO A 241 -14.09 9.92 5.32
N MET A 242 -13.19 8.95 5.11
CA MET A 242 -12.00 8.77 5.92
C MET A 242 -10.74 8.92 5.04
N ASP A 243 -9.89 9.85 5.40
CA ASP A 243 -8.61 10.09 4.77
C ASP A 243 -7.53 9.25 5.43
N SER A 244 -6.95 8.32 4.67
CA SER A 244 -5.89 7.43 5.12
C SER A 244 -4.53 8.12 4.94
N LYS A 245 -3.98 8.70 6.01
CA LYS A 245 -2.74 9.50 5.95
C LYS A 245 -1.48 8.64 6.02
N PHE A 246 -1.29 7.90 7.11
CA PHE A 246 -0.03 7.25 7.42
C PHE A 246 -0.23 5.84 7.98
N GLY A 247 0.70 4.92 7.61
CA GLY A 247 1.04 3.77 8.43
C GLY A 247 2.27 4.11 9.26
N GLY A 248 2.34 3.66 10.50
CA GLY A 248 3.42 4.07 11.38
C GLY A 248 3.73 3.09 12.51
N ILE A 249 4.81 3.41 13.21
CA ILE A 249 5.21 2.78 14.47
C ILE A 249 4.76 3.67 15.62
N LEU A 250 3.86 3.15 16.44
CA LEU A 250 3.33 3.83 17.61
C LEU A 250 4.03 3.33 18.88
N GLN A 251 4.62 4.27 19.62
CA GLN A 251 5.17 3.98 20.94
C GLN A 251 4.05 3.86 21.96
N MET A 252 4.06 2.76 22.71
CA MET A 252 3.16 2.49 23.83
C MET A 252 3.86 2.72 25.16
N LYS A 253 3.13 3.27 26.16
CA LYS A 253 3.57 3.40 27.55
C LYS A 253 2.38 3.16 28.47
N ASN A 254 2.56 2.29 29.49
CA ASN A 254 1.47 1.88 30.38
C ASN A 254 0.23 1.37 29.61
N SER A 255 0.46 0.59 28.57
CA SER A 255 -0.57 0.05 27.65
C SER A 255 -1.43 1.13 26.95
N LYS A 256 -0.97 2.38 26.89
CA LYS A 256 -1.63 3.50 26.20
C LYS A 256 -0.77 4.05 25.06
N PRO A 257 -1.38 4.53 23.98
CA PRO A 257 -0.70 5.28 22.93
C PRO A 257 0.04 6.49 23.49
N LEU A 258 1.30 6.66 23.13
CA LEU A 258 2.10 7.82 23.56
C LEU A 258 2.38 8.77 22.40
N ARG A 259 3.04 8.27 21.34
CA ARG A 259 3.38 9.04 20.14
C ARG A 259 3.77 8.12 19.00
N PHE A 260 3.60 8.59 17.77
CA PHE A 260 4.26 7.97 16.63
C PHE A 260 5.76 8.27 16.67
N VAL A 261 6.57 7.29 16.30
CA VAL A 261 8.03 7.42 16.19
C VAL A 261 8.49 7.30 14.75
N GLU A 262 7.71 6.64 13.89
CA GLU A 262 7.93 6.53 12.45
C GLU A 262 6.60 6.63 11.71
N LEU A 263 6.62 7.24 10.52
CA LEU A 263 5.45 7.41 9.65
C LEU A 263 5.85 7.20 8.19
N ILE A 264 5.02 6.46 7.45
CA ILE A 264 5.09 6.34 5.99
C ILE A 264 3.74 6.76 5.43
N GLN A 265 3.74 7.71 4.51
CA GLN A 265 2.53 8.24 3.88
C GLN A 265 2.00 7.26 2.83
N TYR A 266 0.71 6.92 2.91
CA TYR A 266 0.10 5.96 1.98
C TYR A 266 0.03 6.46 0.54
N SER A 267 -0.25 7.76 0.33
CA SER A 267 -0.39 8.35 -1.00
C SER A 267 0.91 8.36 -1.81
N ALA A 268 2.06 8.30 -1.13
CA ALA A 268 3.37 8.29 -1.78
C ALA A 268 4.05 6.90 -1.73
N SER A 269 3.41 5.89 -1.12
CA SER A 269 4.00 4.56 -0.95
C SER A 269 3.58 3.58 -2.05
N SER A 270 4.54 2.81 -2.52
CA SER A 270 4.36 1.65 -3.41
C SER A 270 4.27 0.32 -2.65
N LEU A 271 4.74 0.29 -1.40
CA LEU A 271 4.74 -0.86 -0.52
C LEU A 271 3.91 -0.59 0.73
N ASP A 272 3.32 -1.62 1.30
CA ASP A 272 2.58 -1.46 2.56
C ASP A 272 3.52 -1.14 3.73
N PRO A 273 3.28 -0.05 4.46
CA PRO A 273 4.12 0.35 5.58
C PRO A 273 4.25 -0.73 6.66
N SER A 274 3.20 -1.52 6.92
CA SER A 274 3.24 -2.57 7.95
C SER A 274 4.19 -3.70 7.56
N GLU A 275 4.22 -4.07 6.28
CA GLU A 275 5.17 -5.07 5.75
C GLU A 275 6.61 -4.57 5.86
N ILE A 276 6.87 -3.31 5.52
CA ILE A 276 8.19 -2.67 5.65
C ILE A 276 8.66 -2.69 7.11
N TYR A 277 7.80 -2.26 8.04
CA TYR A 277 8.15 -2.19 9.45
C TYR A 277 8.40 -3.57 10.08
N ILE A 278 7.61 -4.59 9.68
CA ILE A 278 7.83 -5.98 10.13
C ILE A 278 9.15 -6.51 9.58
N ALA A 279 9.40 -6.37 8.28
CA ALA A 279 10.64 -6.82 7.65
C ALA A 279 11.88 -6.15 8.25
N SER A 280 11.77 -4.86 8.58
CA SER A 280 12.83 -4.07 9.23
C SER A 280 12.92 -4.28 10.75
N ARG A 281 12.10 -5.17 11.35
CA ARG A 281 12.08 -5.48 12.79
C ARG A 281 11.94 -4.25 13.67
N MET A 282 11.10 -3.29 13.29
CA MET A 282 10.92 -2.04 14.01
C MET A 282 9.87 -2.11 15.12
N THR A 283 9.18 -3.24 15.27
CA THR A 283 8.17 -3.49 16.30
C THR A 283 8.76 -4.16 17.54
N SER A 284 8.03 -4.09 18.65
CA SER A 284 8.29 -4.82 19.88
C SER A 284 6.97 -5.17 20.59
N VAL A 285 6.05 -5.80 19.82
CA VAL A 285 4.71 -6.17 20.28
C VAL A 285 4.78 -7.08 21.50
N GLY A 286 5.67 -8.07 21.48
CA GLY A 286 5.90 -8.96 22.61
C GLY A 286 6.30 -8.21 23.89
N GLN A 287 7.05 -7.13 23.79
CA GLN A 287 7.37 -6.27 24.93
C GLN A 287 6.14 -5.50 25.42
N VAL A 288 5.32 -4.96 24.50
CA VAL A 288 4.08 -4.25 24.88
C VAL A 288 3.14 -5.18 25.65
N VAL A 289 3.02 -6.45 25.20
CA VAL A 289 2.21 -7.47 25.89
C VAL A 289 2.68 -7.71 27.31
N ARG A 290 4.00 -7.85 27.54
CA ARG A 290 4.54 -8.20 28.85
C ARG A 290 4.67 -7.01 29.80
N GLU A 291 5.01 -5.84 29.28
CA GLU A 291 5.46 -4.69 30.08
C GLU A 291 4.58 -3.45 29.91
N GLY A 292 3.62 -3.47 28.99
CA GLY A 292 2.80 -2.31 28.65
C GLY A 292 3.59 -1.18 27.97
N ARG A 293 4.82 -1.43 27.53
CA ARG A 293 5.68 -0.46 26.85
C ARG A 293 6.39 -1.11 25.66
N GLY A 294 6.59 -0.34 24.60
CA GLY A 294 7.23 -0.82 23.38
C GLY A 294 6.64 -0.15 22.14
N ARG A 295 6.68 -0.84 21.01
CA ARG A 295 6.32 -0.31 19.69
C ARG A 295 5.38 -1.26 18.98
N ILE A 296 4.26 -0.73 18.48
CA ILE A 296 3.29 -1.48 17.68
C ILE A 296 3.08 -0.84 16.31
N LEU A 297 2.57 -1.60 15.37
CA LEU A 297 2.02 -1.08 14.12
C LEU A 297 0.73 -0.32 14.42
N ALA A 298 0.61 0.87 13.89
CA ALA A 298 -0.61 1.65 13.95
C ALA A 298 -0.80 2.49 12.69
N ASN A 299 -2.03 2.92 12.45
CA ASN A 299 -2.40 3.74 11.31
C ASN A 299 -3.00 5.05 11.79
N PHE A 300 -2.68 6.13 11.09
CA PHE A 300 -3.28 7.44 11.32
C PHE A 300 -4.25 7.80 10.20
N ARG A 301 -5.45 8.20 10.60
CA ARG A 301 -6.55 8.56 9.72
C ARG A 301 -7.13 9.90 10.15
N GLU A 302 -7.81 10.57 9.22
CA GLU A 302 -8.59 11.78 9.50
C GLU A 302 -10.01 11.65 8.97
N ILE A 303 -10.96 12.21 9.71
CA ILE A 303 -12.35 12.36 9.29
C ILE A 303 -12.78 13.83 9.44
N PRO A 304 -13.78 14.32 8.68
CA PRO A 304 -14.34 15.64 8.92
C PRO A 304 -14.91 15.75 10.34
N ALA A 305 -14.67 16.86 11.02
CA ALA A 305 -15.11 17.07 12.40
C ALA A 305 -16.64 16.92 12.58
N VAL A 306 -17.42 17.36 11.60
CA VAL A 306 -18.89 17.23 11.59
C VAL A 306 -19.37 15.78 11.61
N CYS A 307 -18.52 14.82 11.22
CA CYS A 307 -18.84 13.40 11.18
C CYS A 307 -18.49 12.66 12.48
N GLN A 308 -17.88 13.31 13.49
CA GLN A 308 -17.34 12.65 14.67
C GLN A 308 -18.38 11.80 15.40
N ALA A 309 -19.57 12.35 15.68
CA ALA A 309 -20.62 11.62 16.39
C ALA A 309 -21.10 10.35 15.63
N VAL A 310 -21.18 10.44 14.29
CA VAL A 310 -21.52 9.28 13.46
C VAL A 310 -20.40 8.25 13.49
N ALA A 311 -19.15 8.70 13.42
CA ALA A 311 -17.99 7.82 13.47
C ALA A 311 -17.90 7.07 14.81
N GLU A 312 -18.11 7.76 15.93
CA GLU A 312 -18.12 7.14 17.27
C GLU A 312 -19.20 6.05 17.38
N LYS A 313 -20.40 6.31 16.85
CA LYS A 313 -21.50 5.33 16.82
C LYS A 313 -21.12 4.08 15.98
N VAL A 314 -20.56 4.29 14.80
CA VAL A 314 -20.13 3.19 13.92
C VAL A 314 -19.03 2.36 14.59
N VAL A 315 -18.03 3.02 15.18
CA VAL A 315 -16.93 2.36 15.91
C VAL A 315 -17.49 1.57 17.10
N GLY A 316 -18.47 2.12 17.82
CA GLY A 316 -19.17 1.40 18.89
C GLY A 316 -19.82 0.11 18.40
N GLY A 317 -20.59 0.17 17.29
CA GLY A 317 -21.23 -1.01 16.71
C GLY A 317 -20.23 -2.06 16.21
N LEU A 318 -19.11 -1.63 15.61
CA LEU A 318 -18.04 -2.55 15.23
C LEU A 318 -17.44 -3.27 16.45
N LYS A 319 -17.19 -2.54 17.53
CA LYS A 319 -16.64 -3.09 18.78
C LYS A 319 -17.58 -4.14 19.39
N GLU A 320 -18.88 -3.93 19.38
CA GLU A 320 -19.89 -4.90 19.82
C GLU A 320 -19.90 -6.18 18.94
N ALA A 321 -19.49 -6.04 17.68
CA ALA A 321 -19.30 -7.15 16.75
C ALA A 321 -17.87 -7.77 16.81
N HIS A 322 -17.08 -7.47 17.85
CA HIS A 322 -15.69 -7.91 18.01
C HIS A 322 -14.74 -7.45 16.90
N LEU A 323 -15.06 -6.35 16.24
CA LEU A 323 -14.23 -5.67 15.25
C LEU A 323 -13.80 -4.31 15.84
N GLY A 324 -12.73 -4.34 16.63
CA GLY A 324 -12.19 -3.17 17.31
C GLY A 324 -11.10 -2.47 16.48
N GLY A 325 -10.03 -2.08 17.18
CA GLY A 325 -8.83 -1.54 16.53
C GLY A 325 -8.74 -0.02 16.54
N VAL A 326 -9.77 0.72 16.96
CA VAL A 326 -9.65 2.16 17.22
C VAL A 326 -9.04 2.35 18.60
N LEU A 327 -7.81 2.87 18.64
CA LEU A 327 -7.08 3.14 19.87
C LEU A 327 -7.41 4.52 20.44
N MET A 328 -7.67 5.50 19.57
CA MET A 328 -7.95 6.87 19.96
C MET A 328 -8.71 7.61 18.86
N ILE A 329 -9.66 8.43 19.27
CA ILE A 329 -10.27 9.49 18.47
C ILE A 329 -9.88 10.80 19.15
N GLY A 330 -9.24 11.69 18.42
CA GLY A 330 -8.73 12.96 18.93
C GLY A 330 -9.79 14.04 19.02
N GLU A 331 -9.34 15.25 19.31
CA GLU A 331 -10.16 16.46 19.29
C GLU A 331 -10.03 17.18 17.94
N VAL A 332 -11.00 18.02 17.61
CA VAL A 332 -11.04 18.79 16.35
C VAL A 332 -9.79 19.66 16.20
N SER A 333 -9.10 19.49 15.09
CA SER A 333 -7.89 20.25 14.70
C SER A 333 -6.75 20.20 15.71
N LYS A 334 -6.75 19.24 16.65
CA LYS A 334 -5.67 19.04 17.62
C LYS A 334 -4.81 17.86 17.25
N SER A 335 -3.50 18.01 17.42
CA SER A 335 -2.53 16.94 17.20
C SER A 335 -2.84 15.72 18.05
N VAL A 336 -2.67 14.53 17.47
CA VAL A 336 -2.89 13.24 18.14
C VAL A 336 -1.61 12.44 18.13
N CYS A 337 -1.08 12.09 19.29
CA CYS A 337 0.17 11.32 19.44
C CYS A 337 1.35 11.89 18.61
N GLY A 338 1.48 13.21 18.57
CA GLY A 338 2.54 13.92 17.87
C GLY A 338 2.29 14.15 16.37
N VAL A 339 1.19 13.65 15.82
CA VAL A 339 0.81 13.88 14.41
C VAL A 339 -0.15 15.09 14.34
N PRO A 340 0.17 16.13 13.55
CA PRO A 340 -0.72 17.25 13.33
C PRO A 340 -1.99 16.80 12.60
N VAL A 341 -3.11 17.43 12.94
CA VAL A 341 -4.44 17.20 12.34
C VAL A 341 -4.83 18.43 11.53
N GLU A 342 -5.33 18.23 10.34
CA GLU A 342 -5.79 19.32 9.47
C GLU A 342 -6.96 20.11 10.12
N LEU A 343 -7.14 21.36 9.66
CA LEU A 343 -8.22 22.21 10.14
C LEU A 343 -9.60 21.55 9.86
N ASN A 344 -10.52 21.64 10.83
CA ASN A 344 -11.85 21.06 10.74
C ASN A 344 -11.88 19.52 10.55
N LYS A 345 -10.80 18.83 10.93
CA LYS A 345 -10.74 17.37 10.97
C LYS A 345 -10.50 16.84 12.38
N VAL A 346 -10.75 15.56 12.55
CA VAL A 346 -10.45 14.77 13.75
C VAL A 346 -9.50 13.67 13.37
N GLY A 347 -8.38 13.57 14.08
CA GLY A 347 -7.41 12.50 13.91
C GLY A 347 -7.86 11.22 14.62
N MET A 348 -7.65 10.07 13.99
CA MET A 348 -7.95 8.75 14.55
C MET A 348 -6.70 7.86 14.47
N ILE A 349 -6.44 7.14 15.55
CA ILE A 349 -5.38 6.13 15.61
C ILE A 349 -6.02 4.75 15.61
N LEU A 350 -5.62 3.93 14.63
CA LEU A 350 -6.06 2.55 14.51
C LEU A 350 -4.88 1.61 14.77
N THR A 351 -5.11 0.49 15.43
CA THR A 351 -4.09 -0.56 15.57
C THR A 351 -3.84 -1.24 14.23
N GLY A 352 -2.61 -1.68 13.99
CA GLY A 352 -2.27 -2.48 12.81
C GLY A 352 -2.81 -3.91 12.91
N GLY A 353 -3.47 -4.40 11.85
CA GLY A 353 -4.00 -5.77 11.80
C GLY A 353 -2.93 -6.86 11.84
N LEU A 354 -1.68 -6.52 11.49
CA LEU A 354 -0.55 -7.45 11.48
C LEU A 354 0.27 -7.45 12.80
N ASN A 355 -0.16 -6.75 13.86
CA ASN A 355 0.56 -6.78 15.14
C ASN A 355 0.77 -8.19 15.71
N PRO A 356 -0.22 -9.09 15.71
CA PRO A 356 0.03 -10.47 16.18
C PRO A 356 1.10 -11.18 15.35
N VAL A 357 1.09 -10.97 14.04
CA VAL A 357 2.09 -11.55 13.12
C VAL A 357 3.48 -10.94 13.38
N ALA A 358 3.55 -9.63 13.66
CA ALA A 358 4.81 -9.00 14.07
C ALA A 358 5.41 -9.65 15.32
N ALA A 359 4.59 -10.03 16.32
CA ALA A 359 5.06 -10.77 17.49
C ALA A 359 5.66 -12.16 17.14
N ALA A 360 5.11 -12.84 16.13
CA ALA A 360 5.70 -14.07 15.62
C ALA A 360 7.07 -13.83 14.97
N VAL A 361 7.20 -12.79 14.15
CA VAL A 361 8.48 -12.41 13.53
C VAL A 361 9.51 -12.00 14.58
N GLU A 362 9.11 -11.25 15.61
CA GLU A 362 9.96 -10.92 16.77
C GLU A 362 10.51 -12.17 17.49
N SER A 363 9.75 -13.28 17.44
CA SER A 363 10.15 -14.57 18.00
C SER A 363 11.04 -15.42 17.06
N GLY A 364 11.49 -14.83 15.94
CA GLY A 364 12.38 -15.47 14.97
C GLY A 364 11.67 -16.43 14.01
N ILE A 365 10.36 -16.29 13.80
CA ILE A 365 9.59 -17.09 12.85
C ILE A 365 9.60 -16.37 11.51
N GLU A 366 9.88 -17.10 10.45
CA GLU A 366 9.79 -16.62 9.08
C GLU A 366 8.32 -16.50 8.67
N VAL A 367 7.95 -15.33 8.14
CA VAL A 367 6.59 -15.07 7.69
C VAL A 367 6.61 -14.31 6.36
N GLU A 368 5.83 -14.78 5.41
CA GLU A 368 5.50 -14.03 4.21
C GLU A 368 4.17 -13.31 4.44
N ASN A 369 4.22 -11.98 4.53
CA ASN A 369 3.02 -11.17 4.76
C ASN A 369 2.47 -10.64 3.43
N ARG A 370 1.15 -10.66 3.33
CA ARG A 370 0.39 -9.99 2.28
C ARG A 370 -0.67 -9.11 2.95
N ALA A 371 -0.28 -7.88 3.24
CA ALA A 371 -1.17 -6.89 3.84
C ALA A 371 -2.31 -6.52 2.89
N MET A 372 -3.49 -6.24 3.45
CA MET A 372 -4.66 -5.77 2.68
C MET A 372 -4.94 -6.66 1.46
N SER A 373 -4.89 -7.97 1.63
CA SER A 373 -4.73 -8.88 0.49
C SER A 373 -6.02 -9.49 -0.02
N ALA A 374 -7.07 -9.56 0.81
CA ALA A 374 -8.29 -10.27 0.45
C ALA A 374 -9.53 -9.72 1.16
N ILE A 375 -10.69 -10.15 0.66
CA ILE A 375 -12.00 -9.99 1.28
C ILE A 375 -12.51 -11.39 1.65
N MET A 376 -13.04 -11.53 2.87
CA MET A 376 -13.64 -12.80 3.36
C MET A 376 -15.00 -12.55 3.99
N GLU A 377 -15.85 -13.57 4.02
CA GLU A 377 -17.07 -13.56 4.81
C GLU A 377 -16.73 -13.61 6.30
N TYR A 378 -17.33 -12.75 7.10
CA TYR A 378 -17.08 -12.71 8.55
C TYR A 378 -17.38 -14.02 9.24
N ARG A 379 -18.42 -14.75 8.80
CA ARG A 379 -18.82 -16.05 9.34
C ARG A 379 -17.81 -17.18 9.11
N ASP A 380 -16.88 -16.99 8.16
CA ASP A 380 -15.83 -17.98 7.88
C ASP A 380 -14.63 -17.86 8.83
N LEU A 381 -14.67 -16.87 9.72
CA LEU A 381 -13.65 -16.66 10.75
C LEU A 381 -14.02 -17.39 12.03
N ILE A 382 -12.99 -17.87 12.73
CA ILE A 382 -13.10 -18.50 14.06
C ILE A 382 -12.32 -17.67 15.08
N ARG A 383 -12.56 -17.86 16.35
CA ARG A 383 -11.75 -17.21 17.38
C ARG A 383 -10.35 -17.77 17.40
N PHE A 384 -9.36 -16.89 17.54
CA PHE A 384 -7.96 -17.30 17.66
C PHE A 384 -7.73 -18.25 18.85
N SER A 385 -8.52 -18.12 19.93
CA SER A 385 -8.46 -19.02 21.09
C SER A 385 -8.86 -20.45 20.79
N ASP A 386 -9.54 -20.68 19.68
CA ASP A 386 -10.09 -21.99 19.30
C ASP A 386 -9.13 -22.77 18.37
N LEU A 387 -7.94 -22.16 18.07
CA LEU A 387 -6.84 -22.79 17.36
C LEU A 387 -5.95 -23.61 18.32
#